data_81934bbfe1fbb773198ff1b80702ae25
#
_entry.id   81934bbfe1fbb773198ff1b80702ae25
#
_cell.length_a   1.000
_cell.length_b   1.000
_cell.length_c   1.000
_cell.angle_alpha   90.00
_cell.angle_beta   90.00
_cell.angle_gamma   90.00
#
_symmetry.space_group_name_H-M   'P 1'
#
loop_
_entity.id
_entity.type
_entity.pdbx_description
1 polymer ?
#
loop_
_entity_poly.entity_id
_entity_poly.type
_entity_poly.pdbx_seq_one_letter_code
_entity_poly.pdbx_strand_id
1 'polypeptide(L)'
;MLIAIKKKMTNQYHILNGDSLKEQFPKKIQGEIIVTKECLVDGSVKGNNLTDLFKTRAKFISNNYHGYNELDYFENTVPEFQKMENIPVNSEINLWFEDDLFCQVNLWFVIHLLSKSQLNNKIFLIRPKLHNQYGFGGLNKQELISIYKNRLALTELGTLAKLWEAYQINDTEKLIEI
;
A
#
# COMPACT_ATOMS: atom_id res chain seq x y z
N MET A 1 -2.09 45.13 -9.31
CA MET A 1 -1.00 44.18 -9.01
C MET A 1 -1.66 42.85 -8.60
N LEU A 2 -1.89 41.94 -9.54
CA LEU A 2 -2.49 40.64 -9.25
C LEU A 2 -1.41 39.75 -8.62
N ILE A 3 -1.57 39.44 -7.34
CA ILE A 3 -0.77 38.41 -6.67
C ILE A 3 -1.26 37.05 -7.18
N ALA A 4 -0.51 36.46 -8.11
CA ALA A 4 -0.75 35.09 -8.51
C ALA A 4 -0.47 34.18 -7.32
N ILE A 5 -1.52 33.69 -6.65
CA ILE A 5 -1.41 32.64 -5.62
C ILE A 5 -0.87 31.42 -6.33
N LYS A 6 0.43 31.16 -6.21
CA LYS A 6 1.02 29.88 -6.60
C LYS A 6 0.29 28.79 -5.82
N LYS A 7 -0.61 28.06 -6.48
CA LYS A 7 -1.25 26.87 -5.92
C LYS A 7 -0.11 25.93 -5.47
N LYS A 8 0.07 25.79 -4.15
CA LYS A 8 1.09 24.91 -3.58
C LYS A 8 0.79 23.51 -4.10
N MET A 9 1.63 22.97 -4.98
CA MET A 9 1.45 21.62 -5.49
C MET A 9 1.54 20.66 -4.30
N THR A 10 0.48 19.94 -4.03
CA THR A 10 0.46 18.91 -3.00
C THR A 10 1.33 17.75 -3.50
N ASN A 11 2.27 17.31 -2.69
CA ASN A 11 3.07 16.13 -3.03
C ASN A 11 2.15 14.92 -3.15
N GLN A 12 2.29 14.17 -4.23
CA GLN A 12 1.50 12.98 -4.50
C GLN A 12 2.35 11.73 -4.42
N TYR A 13 1.81 10.72 -3.77
CA TYR A 13 2.42 9.40 -3.62
C TYR A 13 1.43 8.34 -4.08
N HIS A 14 1.94 7.33 -4.79
CA HIS A 14 1.17 6.19 -5.27
C HIS A 14 1.77 4.92 -4.68
N ILE A 15 1.04 4.24 -3.81
CA ILE A 15 1.45 2.96 -3.23
C ILE A 15 0.76 1.87 -4.02
N LEU A 16 1.56 1.06 -4.72
CA LEU A 16 1.11 -0.01 -5.60
C LEU A 16 1.32 -1.37 -4.94
N ASN A 17 0.40 -2.30 -5.14
CA ASN A 17 0.58 -3.69 -4.73
C ASN A 17 1.34 -4.48 -5.81
N GLY A 18 2.66 -4.58 -5.67
CA GLY A 18 3.54 -5.26 -6.62
C GLY A 18 4.02 -4.40 -7.80
N ASP A 19 5.04 -4.91 -8.49
CA ASP A 19 5.71 -4.20 -9.58
C ASP A 19 4.91 -4.22 -10.91
N SER A 20 3.99 -5.17 -11.11
CA SER A 20 3.25 -5.32 -12.38
C SER A 20 2.49 -4.04 -12.78
N LEU A 21 1.82 -3.40 -11.83
CA LEU A 21 1.11 -2.15 -12.12
C LEU A 21 2.08 -1.00 -12.43
N LYS A 22 3.27 -1.00 -11.83
CA LYS A 22 4.29 0.04 -12.06
C LYS A 22 4.73 0.10 -13.52
N GLU A 23 4.88 -1.05 -14.17
CA GLU A 23 5.31 -1.13 -15.58
C GLU A 23 4.32 -0.47 -16.53
N GLN A 24 3.03 -0.60 -16.27
CA GLN A 24 1.96 -0.02 -17.09
C GLN A 24 1.43 1.33 -16.58
N PHE A 25 1.98 1.86 -15.47
CA PHE A 25 1.46 3.05 -14.81
C PHE A 25 1.42 4.26 -15.75
N PRO A 26 0.30 5.00 -15.83
CA PRO A 26 0.15 6.08 -16.79
C PRO A 26 1.05 7.28 -16.46
N LYS A 27 1.96 7.67 -17.34
CA LYS A 27 2.85 8.84 -17.19
C LYS A 27 2.11 10.17 -16.94
N LYS A 28 0.82 10.24 -17.25
CA LYS A 28 -0.04 11.42 -17.00
C LYS A 28 -0.43 11.58 -15.53
N ILE A 29 -0.36 10.51 -14.74
CA ILE A 29 -0.57 10.55 -13.29
C ILE A 29 0.78 10.90 -12.67
N GLN A 30 0.86 12.09 -12.07
CA GLN A 30 2.10 12.60 -11.47
C GLN A 30 2.18 12.19 -10.00
N GLY A 31 3.38 11.89 -9.53
CA GLY A 31 3.65 11.53 -8.14
C GLY A 31 4.80 10.54 -8.01
N GLU A 32 5.24 10.32 -6.79
CA GLU A 32 6.23 9.30 -6.46
C GLU A 32 5.55 7.94 -6.31
N ILE A 33 6.16 6.90 -6.90
CA ILE A 33 5.66 5.53 -6.81
C ILE A 33 6.45 4.78 -5.75
N ILE A 34 5.72 4.17 -4.81
CA ILE A 34 6.22 3.25 -3.79
C ILE A 34 5.54 1.90 -4.05
N VAL A 35 6.28 0.79 -3.93
CA VAL A 35 5.75 -0.53 -4.25
C VAL A 35 5.74 -1.42 -3.01
N THR A 36 4.58 -1.96 -2.67
CA THR A 36 4.46 -3.02 -1.66
C THR A 36 4.95 -4.33 -2.26
N LYS A 37 6.19 -4.73 -1.93
CA LYS A 37 6.85 -5.95 -2.44
C LYS A 37 6.72 -7.07 -1.42
N GLU A 38 5.49 -7.46 -1.10
CA GLU A 38 5.21 -8.46 -0.07
C GLU A 38 3.99 -9.31 -0.40
N CYS A 39 3.96 -10.48 0.22
CA CYS A 39 2.85 -11.43 0.23
C CYS A 39 2.49 -11.78 1.68
N LEU A 40 1.90 -10.82 2.40
CA LEU A 40 1.64 -10.94 3.84
C LEU A 40 0.53 -11.96 4.16
N VAL A 41 -0.24 -12.40 3.17
CA VAL A 41 -1.22 -13.48 3.33
C VAL A 41 -0.55 -14.85 3.49
N ASP A 42 0.69 -14.99 3.01
CA ASP A 42 1.44 -16.25 3.06
C ASP A 42 2.51 -16.21 4.16
N GLY A 43 2.50 -17.24 5.00
CA GLY A 43 3.47 -17.42 6.08
C GLY A 43 3.26 -16.55 7.31
N SER A 44 4.27 -16.55 8.17
CA SER A 44 4.20 -15.86 9.47
C SER A 44 4.36 -14.35 9.32
N VAL A 45 3.47 -13.61 9.96
CA VAL A 45 3.51 -12.14 10.11
C VAL A 45 3.78 -11.70 11.56
N LYS A 46 4.33 -12.59 12.39
CA LYS A 46 4.61 -12.33 13.81
C LYS A 46 5.75 -11.32 13.97
N GLY A 47 5.59 -10.41 14.92
CA GLY A 47 6.60 -9.45 15.35
C GLY A 47 6.05 -8.49 16.37
N ASN A 48 6.83 -8.13 17.38
CA ASN A 48 6.44 -7.16 18.42
C ASN A 48 6.57 -5.71 17.91
N ASN A 49 7.33 -5.53 16.86
CA ASN A 49 7.61 -4.26 16.19
C ASN A 49 7.95 -4.53 14.71
N LEU A 50 8.14 -3.48 13.90
CA LEU A 50 8.46 -3.62 12.49
C LEU A 50 9.78 -4.35 12.23
N THR A 51 10.79 -4.12 13.07
CA THR A 51 12.09 -4.81 12.91
C THR A 51 11.95 -6.32 13.10
N ASP A 52 11.16 -6.76 14.07
CA ASP A 52 10.91 -8.19 14.31
C ASP A 52 10.06 -8.78 13.18
N LEU A 53 9.03 -8.05 12.72
CA LEU A 53 8.23 -8.44 11.57
C LEU A 53 9.11 -8.62 10.33
N PHE A 54 9.97 -7.66 10.01
CA PHE A 54 10.84 -7.74 8.83
C PHE A 54 11.83 -8.92 8.90
N LYS A 55 12.40 -9.22 10.08
CA LYS A 55 13.22 -10.41 10.27
C LYS A 55 12.43 -11.71 10.03
N THR A 56 11.22 -11.78 10.58
CA THR A 56 10.33 -12.93 10.38
C THR A 56 10.01 -13.13 8.90
N ARG A 57 9.70 -12.04 8.19
CA ARG A 57 9.38 -12.06 6.77
C ARG A 57 10.58 -12.40 5.89
N ALA A 58 11.73 -11.77 6.14
CA ALA A 58 12.97 -12.06 5.42
C ALA A 58 13.30 -13.56 5.48
N LYS A 59 13.25 -14.14 6.68
CA LYS A 59 13.47 -15.58 6.88
C LYS A 59 12.42 -16.44 6.17
N PHE A 60 11.15 -16.06 6.21
CA PHE A 60 10.09 -16.79 5.53
C PHE A 60 10.30 -16.76 4.01
N ILE A 61 10.52 -15.59 3.42
CA ILE A 61 10.70 -15.40 1.98
C ILE A 61 11.93 -16.16 1.49
N SER A 62 13.08 -16.05 2.18
CA SER A 62 14.31 -16.76 1.78
C SER A 62 14.17 -18.28 1.80
N ASN A 63 13.36 -18.83 2.69
CA ASN A 63 13.16 -20.27 2.82
C ASN A 63 12.12 -20.85 1.86
N ASN A 64 11.17 -20.05 1.38
CA ASN A 64 10.00 -20.53 0.65
C ASN A 64 9.96 -20.06 -0.81
N TYR A 65 10.69 -18.99 -1.17
CA TYR A 65 10.69 -18.44 -2.52
C TYR A 65 12.08 -18.58 -3.16
N HIS A 66 12.17 -19.36 -4.23
CA HIS A 66 13.43 -19.57 -4.93
C HIS A 66 14.00 -18.26 -5.50
N GLY A 67 15.31 -18.08 -5.34
CA GLY A 67 16.03 -16.90 -5.87
C GLY A 67 16.02 -15.69 -4.95
N TYR A 68 15.44 -15.81 -3.74
CA TYR A 68 15.45 -14.76 -2.72
C TYR A 68 16.30 -15.19 -1.51
N ASN A 69 17.02 -14.25 -0.93
CA ASN A 69 17.72 -14.41 0.35
C ASN A 69 17.28 -13.30 1.33
N GLU A 70 17.66 -13.44 2.60
CA GLU A 70 17.27 -12.45 3.62
C GLU A 70 17.82 -11.04 3.32
N LEU A 71 19.01 -10.92 2.74
CA LEU A 71 19.61 -9.63 2.39
C LEU A 71 18.79 -8.92 1.31
N ASP A 72 18.35 -9.66 0.28
CA ASP A 72 17.48 -9.11 -0.77
C ASP A 72 16.21 -8.48 -0.18
N TYR A 73 15.62 -9.09 0.85
CA TYR A 73 14.44 -8.55 1.52
C TYR A 73 14.74 -7.21 2.19
N PHE A 74 15.86 -7.13 2.91
CA PHE A 74 16.27 -5.89 3.59
C PHE A 74 16.71 -4.79 2.63
N GLU A 75 17.27 -5.13 1.48
CA GLU A 75 17.73 -4.15 0.48
C GLU A 75 16.61 -3.67 -0.45
N ASN A 76 15.60 -4.50 -0.75
CA ASN A 76 14.61 -4.21 -1.78
C ASN A 76 13.18 -4.03 -1.26
N THR A 77 12.79 -4.65 -0.13
CA THR A 77 11.44 -4.61 0.41
C THR A 77 11.31 -3.63 1.56
N VAL A 78 12.20 -3.74 2.56
CA VAL A 78 12.18 -2.85 3.73
C VAL A 78 12.28 -1.37 3.37
N PRO A 79 13.15 -0.92 2.43
CA PRO A 79 13.21 0.48 2.03
C PRO A 79 11.91 1.04 1.46
N GLU A 80 11.10 0.22 0.79
CA GLU A 80 9.80 0.67 0.29
C GLU A 80 8.83 0.98 1.45
N PHE A 81 8.80 0.15 2.50
CA PHE A 81 8.02 0.46 3.70
C PHE A 81 8.55 1.68 4.46
N GLN A 82 9.86 1.85 4.55
CA GLN A 82 10.47 3.04 5.15
C GLN A 82 10.12 4.32 4.38
N LYS A 83 10.01 4.28 3.04
CA LYS A 83 9.50 5.42 2.26
C LYS A 83 8.07 5.78 2.67
N MET A 84 7.20 4.78 2.91
CA MET A 84 5.81 5.03 3.33
C MET A 84 5.75 5.73 4.69
N GLU A 85 6.59 5.32 5.66
CA GLU A 85 6.68 5.97 6.98
C GLU A 85 7.18 7.42 6.90
N ASN A 86 8.01 7.74 5.90
CA ASN A 86 8.64 9.05 5.72
C ASN A 86 7.90 9.97 4.73
N ILE A 87 6.69 9.62 4.28
CA ILE A 87 5.89 10.52 3.43
C ILE A 87 5.62 11.83 4.17
N PRO A 88 5.93 13.00 3.59
CA PRO A 88 5.72 14.28 4.24
C PRO A 88 4.25 14.56 4.59
N VAL A 89 4.00 15.26 5.68
CA VAL A 89 2.65 15.72 6.05
C VAL A 89 2.04 16.63 4.98
N ASN A 90 0.71 16.66 4.90
CA ASN A 90 -0.06 17.38 3.87
C ASN A 90 0.18 16.87 2.44
N SER A 91 0.61 15.62 2.29
CA SER A 91 0.68 14.90 1.02
C SER A 91 -0.68 14.29 0.66
N GLU A 92 -0.80 13.87 -0.59
CA GLU A 92 -1.88 13.04 -1.10
C GLU A 92 -1.33 11.64 -1.36
N ILE A 93 -1.93 10.62 -0.73
CA ILE A 93 -1.50 9.23 -0.82
C ILE A 93 -2.58 8.43 -1.53
N ASN A 94 -2.22 7.74 -2.59
CA ASN A 94 -3.12 7.00 -3.45
C ASN A 94 -2.77 5.51 -3.37
N LEU A 95 -3.64 4.71 -2.75
CA LEU A 95 -3.48 3.29 -2.53
C LEU A 95 -4.11 2.51 -3.69
N TRP A 96 -3.31 1.77 -4.44
CA TRP A 96 -3.74 0.98 -5.59
C TRP A 96 -3.75 -0.51 -5.21
N PHE A 97 -4.90 -0.98 -4.74
CA PHE A 97 -5.09 -2.35 -4.26
C PHE A 97 -6.38 -2.94 -4.82
N GLU A 98 -6.34 -4.24 -5.12
CA GLU A 98 -7.46 -5.01 -5.62
C GLU A 98 -8.25 -5.67 -4.48
N ASP A 99 -9.35 -6.36 -4.82
CA ASP A 99 -10.28 -6.90 -3.81
C ASP A 99 -9.96 -8.34 -3.38
N ASP A 100 -8.93 -8.98 -3.99
CA ASP A 100 -8.50 -10.31 -3.58
C ASP A 100 -7.79 -10.30 -2.22
N LEU A 101 -7.79 -11.43 -1.54
CA LEU A 101 -7.25 -11.56 -0.19
C LEU A 101 -5.78 -11.18 -0.08
N PHE A 102 -4.98 -11.49 -1.11
CA PHE A 102 -3.56 -11.14 -1.17
C PHE A 102 -3.37 -9.61 -1.12
N CYS A 103 -4.10 -8.90 -1.96
CA CYS A 103 -4.07 -7.44 -1.99
C CYS A 103 -4.62 -6.83 -0.69
N GLN A 104 -5.68 -7.41 -0.12
CA GLN A 104 -6.32 -6.88 1.07
C GLN A 104 -5.43 -6.97 2.32
N VAL A 105 -4.73 -8.09 2.54
CA VAL A 105 -3.82 -8.22 3.68
C VAL A 105 -2.65 -7.23 3.58
N ASN A 106 -2.08 -7.05 2.39
CA ASN A 106 -1.06 -6.03 2.16
C ASN A 106 -1.62 -4.61 2.37
N LEU A 107 -2.86 -4.33 1.93
CA LEU A 107 -3.53 -3.04 2.15
C LEU A 107 -3.72 -2.76 3.65
N TRP A 108 -4.14 -3.73 4.45
CA TRP A 108 -4.31 -3.56 5.90
C TRP A 108 -3.01 -3.18 6.57
N PHE A 109 -1.90 -3.82 6.17
CA PHE A 109 -0.57 -3.47 6.69
C PHE A 109 -0.15 -2.05 6.29
N VAL A 110 -0.33 -1.68 5.03
CA VAL A 110 -0.02 -0.32 4.55
C VAL A 110 -0.84 0.73 5.29
N ILE A 111 -2.15 0.50 5.48
CA ILE A 111 -3.02 1.41 6.25
C ILE A 111 -2.54 1.51 7.70
N HIS A 112 -2.15 0.39 8.32
CA HIS A 112 -1.60 0.38 9.67
C HIS A 112 -0.32 1.23 9.79
N LEU A 113 0.61 1.14 8.84
CA LEU A 113 1.79 2.00 8.80
C LEU A 113 1.42 3.47 8.68
N LEU A 114 0.56 3.80 7.73
CA LEU A 114 0.13 5.18 7.47
C LEU A 114 -0.66 5.77 8.63
N SER A 115 -1.46 4.99 9.35
CA SER A 115 -2.25 5.46 10.48
C SER A 115 -1.39 5.96 11.65
N LYS A 116 -0.17 5.47 11.80
CA LYS A 116 0.76 5.85 12.87
C LYS A 116 1.47 7.18 12.62
N SER A 117 1.73 7.52 11.35
CA SER A 117 2.60 8.65 11.00
C SER A 117 1.92 9.74 10.17
N GLN A 118 0.72 9.49 9.61
CA GLN A 118 0.21 10.28 8.48
C GLN A 118 -1.16 10.94 8.73
N LEU A 119 -1.44 11.36 9.97
CA LEU A 119 -2.74 11.89 10.41
C LEU A 119 -3.27 13.09 9.59
N ASN A 120 -2.39 13.86 8.93
CA ASN A 120 -2.76 15.06 8.15
C ASN A 120 -2.70 14.84 6.64
N ASN A 121 -2.48 13.61 6.18
CA ASN A 121 -2.44 13.30 4.75
C ASN A 121 -3.84 12.92 4.23
N LYS A 122 -4.10 13.26 2.96
CA LYS A 122 -5.31 12.80 2.27
C LYS A 122 -5.02 11.43 1.67
N ILE A 123 -5.74 10.42 2.10
CA ILE A 123 -5.55 9.04 1.63
C ILE A 123 -6.75 8.63 0.79
N PHE A 124 -6.46 8.05 -0.37
CA PHE A 124 -7.46 7.56 -1.31
C PHE A 124 -7.21 6.11 -1.66
N LEU A 125 -8.28 5.35 -1.82
CA LEU A 125 -8.26 3.99 -2.35
C LEU A 125 -8.68 4.00 -3.82
N ILE A 126 -7.93 3.28 -4.64
CA ILE A 126 -8.18 3.08 -6.06
C ILE A 126 -8.33 1.59 -6.31
N ARG A 127 -9.45 1.21 -6.91
CA ARG A 127 -9.76 -0.17 -7.27
C ARG A 127 -10.33 -0.25 -8.68
N PRO A 128 -10.21 -1.39 -9.37
CA PRO A 128 -10.96 -1.63 -10.59
C PRO A 128 -12.47 -1.45 -10.34
N LYS A 129 -13.19 -0.85 -11.28
CA LYS A 129 -14.65 -0.60 -11.13
C LYS A 129 -15.49 -1.87 -11.07
N LEU A 130 -15.04 -2.90 -11.74
CA LEU A 130 -15.72 -4.18 -11.83
C LEU A 130 -14.76 -5.26 -11.35
N HIS A 131 -15.31 -6.23 -10.64
CA HIS A 131 -14.60 -7.44 -10.33
C HIS A 131 -14.24 -8.15 -11.63
N ASN A 132 -12.98 -8.07 -12.03
CA ASN A 132 -12.48 -8.78 -13.20
C ASN A 132 -11.31 -9.69 -12.80
N GLN A 133 -11.18 -10.77 -13.53
CA GLN A 133 -10.20 -11.81 -13.29
C GLN A 133 -8.74 -11.33 -13.35
N TYR A 134 -8.48 -10.19 -13.99
CA TYR A 134 -7.14 -9.66 -14.23
C TYR A 134 -6.83 -8.39 -13.42
N GLY A 135 -7.73 -7.94 -12.56
CA GLY A 135 -7.53 -6.76 -11.73
C GLY A 135 -7.10 -5.53 -12.54
N PHE A 136 -6.06 -4.83 -12.06
CA PHE A 136 -5.47 -3.71 -12.80
C PHE A 136 -4.80 -4.15 -14.11
N GLY A 137 -4.30 -5.39 -14.20
CA GLY A 137 -3.69 -5.94 -15.41
C GLY A 137 -4.63 -6.00 -16.61
N GLY A 138 -5.94 -6.06 -16.37
CA GLY A 138 -6.97 -6.02 -17.41
C GLY A 138 -7.33 -4.62 -17.89
N LEU A 139 -6.74 -3.56 -17.32
CA LEU A 139 -7.09 -2.17 -17.64
C LEU A 139 -6.04 -1.51 -18.54
N ASN A 140 -6.53 -0.76 -19.53
CA ASN A 140 -5.65 0.09 -20.32
C ASN A 140 -5.35 1.43 -19.59
N LYS A 141 -4.39 2.22 -20.14
CA LYS A 141 -3.97 3.49 -19.52
C LYS A 141 -5.08 4.53 -19.34
N GLN A 142 -6.08 4.53 -20.21
CA GLN A 142 -7.21 5.46 -20.11
C GLN A 142 -8.14 5.06 -18.95
N GLU A 143 -8.39 3.78 -18.79
CA GLU A 143 -9.17 3.22 -17.70
C GLU A 143 -8.46 3.44 -16.36
N LEU A 144 -7.13 3.23 -16.25
CA LEU A 144 -6.35 3.55 -15.06
C LEU A 144 -6.48 5.04 -14.68
N ILE A 145 -6.40 5.96 -15.67
CA ILE A 145 -6.62 7.39 -15.43
C ILE A 145 -8.05 7.66 -14.96
N SER A 146 -9.04 6.96 -15.53
CA SER A 146 -10.44 7.13 -15.15
C SER A 146 -10.71 6.71 -13.70
N ILE A 147 -10.21 5.54 -13.26
CA ILE A 147 -10.40 5.09 -11.88
C ILE A 147 -9.62 5.98 -10.89
N TYR A 148 -8.43 6.45 -11.25
CA TYR A 148 -7.69 7.44 -10.46
C TYR A 148 -8.51 8.71 -10.19
N LYS A 149 -9.18 9.25 -11.20
CA LYS A 149 -10.04 10.44 -11.05
C LYS A 149 -11.25 10.20 -10.14
N ASN A 150 -11.73 8.97 -10.08
CA ASN A 150 -12.91 8.56 -9.30
C ASN A 150 -12.54 7.82 -8.01
N ARG A 151 -11.32 8.00 -7.50
CA ARG A 151 -10.82 7.36 -6.30
C ARG A 151 -11.64 7.71 -5.05
N LEU A 152 -11.67 6.80 -4.10
CA LEU A 152 -12.45 6.93 -2.86
C LEU A 152 -11.57 7.49 -1.75
N ALA A 153 -12.01 8.53 -1.07
CA ALA A 153 -11.33 9.03 0.12
C ALA A 153 -11.51 8.04 1.28
N LEU A 154 -10.41 7.70 1.95
CA LEU A 154 -10.41 6.90 3.17
C LEU A 154 -10.39 7.84 4.38
N THR A 155 -11.43 7.78 5.20
CA THR A 155 -11.60 8.65 6.37
C THR A 155 -11.39 7.93 7.70
N GLU A 156 -11.57 6.61 7.74
CA GLU A 156 -11.55 5.81 8.98
C GLU A 156 -10.29 4.95 9.12
N LEU A 157 -9.13 5.57 8.88
CA LEU A 157 -7.84 4.85 8.92
C LEU A 157 -7.59 4.13 10.24
N GLY A 158 -7.98 4.71 11.37
CA GLY A 158 -7.81 4.10 12.69
C GLY A 158 -8.61 2.81 12.86
N THR A 159 -9.82 2.73 12.29
CA THR A 159 -10.63 1.51 12.28
C THR A 159 -10.03 0.47 11.35
N LEU A 160 -9.68 0.87 10.12
CA LEU A 160 -9.07 -0.04 9.14
C LEU A 160 -7.70 -0.58 9.57
N ALA A 161 -6.92 0.20 10.32
CA ALA A 161 -5.63 -0.24 10.87
C ALA A 161 -5.78 -1.42 11.85
N LYS A 162 -6.92 -1.54 12.54
CA LYS A 162 -7.21 -2.66 13.44
C LYS A 162 -7.35 -3.99 12.71
N LEU A 163 -7.67 -3.99 11.41
CA LEU A 163 -7.69 -5.21 10.60
C LEU A 163 -6.31 -5.87 10.58
N TRP A 164 -5.23 -5.10 10.37
CA TRP A 164 -3.88 -5.64 10.44
C TRP A 164 -3.53 -6.15 11.83
N GLU A 165 -3.87 -5.40 12.89
CA GLU A 165 -3.58 -5.80 14.26
C GLU A 165 -4.26 -7.12 14.62
N ALA A 166 -5.53 -7.29 14.26
CA ALA A 166 -6.26 -8.53 14.46
C ALA A 166 -5.70 -9.68 13.62
N TYR A 167 -5.37 -9.42 12.35
CA TYR A 167 -4.78 -10.41 11.45
C TYR A 167 -3.43 -10.91 11.98
N GLN A 168 -2.55 -10.00 12.42
CA GLN A 168 -1.20 -10.32 12.89
C GLN A 168 -1.21 -11.28 14.09
N ILE A 169 -2.20 -11.18 14.96
CA ILE A 169 -2.38 -12.05 16.14
C ILE A 169 -3.34 -13.22 15.91
N ASN A 170 -3.84 -13.36 14.67
CA ASN A 170 -4.82 -14.39 14.28
C ASN A 170 -6.14 -14.33 15.09
N ASP A 171 -6.61 -13.11 15.38
CA ASP A 171 -7.88 -12.85 16.05
C ASP A 171 -9.01 -12.74 15.02
N THR A 172 -9.57 -13.91 14.66
CA THR A 172 -10.64 -14.00 13.65
C THR A 172 -11.95 -13.40 14.12
N GLU A 173 -12.26 -13.45 15.42
CA GLU A 173 -13.47 -12.84 15.97
C GLU A 173 -13.44 -11.32 15.79
N LYS A 174 -12.32 -10.70 16.15
CA LYS A 174 -12.11 -9.26 15.97
C LYS A 174 -12.10 -8.83 14.50
N LEU A 175 -11.60 -9.68 13.59
CA LEU A 175 -11.66 -9.40 12.14
C LEU A 175 -13.10 -9.34 11.61
N ILE A 176 -14.01 -10.12 12.19
CA ILE A 176 -15.43 -10.15 11.79
C ILE A 176 -16.19 -8.95 12.39
N GLU A 177 -15.77 -8.45 13.55
CA GLU A 177 -16.43 -7.33 14.24
C GLU A 177 -16.09 -5.95 13.62
N ILE A 178 -14.95 -5.82 12.91
CA ILE A 178 -14.50 -4.57 12.26
C ILE A 178 -15.19 -4.37 10.92
#